data_0fb93aeb219ad366436f43b78c772868
#
_entry.id   0fb93aeb219ad366436f43b78c772868
#
_cell.length_a   1.000
_cell.length_b   1.000
_cell.length_c   1.000
_cell.angle_alpha   90.00
_cell.angle_beta   90.00
_cell.angle_gamma   90.00
#
_symmetry.space_group_name_H-M   'P 1'
#
loop_
_entity.id
_entity.type
_entity.pdbx_description
1 polymer ?
#
loop_
_entity_poly.entity_id
_entity_poly.type
_entity_poly.pdbx_seq_one_letter_code
_entity_poly.pdbx_strand_id
1 'polypeptide(L)'
;MKTEALTLLKEEVLSMGRGVESTVQELTRMLRKDPAASMARMEEGEEKINRQCMEIEEHCLELLVEKDKEVMSERVIRSLVSTILIATKLERMADHAIRVAKVADWAREEEIDVPDELIEMSQTVGRMVQETLLVFLTDAPDKAIEVVQRDNAVDYLHDVLSKRLLSNLGDQDTPQAQMRMQFLFCTRFLERMGDACASIAKRVYFIATGNRLKAAATKVES
;
A
#
# COMPACT_ATOMS: atom_id res chain seq x y z
N MET A 1 -2.15 20.97 -23.48
CA MET A 1 -3.41 20.60 -22.80
C MET A 1 -3.42 19.17 -22.31
N LYS A 2 -3.58 18.13 -23.15
CA LYS A 2 -3.64 16.71 -22.65
C LYS A 2 -2.38 16.23 -21.91
N THR A 3 -1.19 16.64 -22.36
CA THR A 3 0.08 16.29 -21.69
C THR A 3 0.19 16.97 -20.31
N GLU A 4 -0.22 18.19 -20.18
CA GLU A 4 -0.23 18.94 -18.92
C GLU A 4 -1.23 18.31 -17.91
N ALA A 5 -2.43 17.93 -18.38
CA ALA A 5 -3.42 17.27 -17.54
C ALA A 5 -2.93 15.91 -17.01
N LEU A 6 -2.24 15.11 -17.84
CA LEU A 6 -1.63 13.85 -17.38
C LEU A 6 -0.48 14.09 -16.39
N THR A 7 0.27 15.19 -16.55
CA THR A 7 1.32 15.58 -15.59
C THR A 7 0.71 15.97 -14.26
N LEU A 8 -0.36 16.75 -14.26
CA LEU A 8 -1.09 17.13 -13.05
C LEU A 8 -1.66 15.91 -12.32
N LEU A 9 -2.32 15.00 -13.03
CA LEU A 9 -2.79 13.72 -12.45
C LEU A 9 -1.66 12.90 -11.82
N LYS A 10 -0.48 12.89 -12.46
CA LYS A 10 0.70 12.19 -11.91
C LYS A 10 1.15 12.83 -10.60
N GLU A 11 1.12 14.16 -10.50
CA GLU A 11 1.45 14.90 -9.29
C GLU A 11 0.44 14.64 -8.16
N GLU A 12 -0.86 14.56 -8.48
CA GLU A 12 -1.92 14.23 -7.53
C GLU A 12 -1.74 12.83 -6.96
N VAL A 13 -1.48 11.82 -7.81
CA VAL A 13 -1.18 10.44 -7.35
C VAL A 13 0.07 10.39 -6.49
N LEU A 14 1.12 11.14 -6.85
CA LEU A 14 2.34 11.23 -6.02
C LEU A 14 2.08 11.90 -4.68
N SER A 15 1.22 12.94 -4.65
CA SER A 15 0.80 13.59 -3.39
C SER A 15 0.04 12.62 -2.50
N MET A 16 -0.92 11.87 -3.05
CA MET A 16 -1.67 10.83 -2.36
C MET A 16 -0.74 9.72 -1.84
N GLY A 17 0.19 9.25 -2.67
CA GLY A 17 1.17 8.23 -2.30
C GLY A 17 2.07 8.65 -1.15
N ARG A 18 2.51 9.92 -1.10
CA ARG A 18 3.26 10.47 0.05
C ARG A 18 2.40 10.50 1.31
N GLY A 19 1.09 10.72 1.20
CA GLY A 19 0.14 10.55 2.30
C GLY A 19 0.16 9.13 2.85
N VAL A 20 0.07 8.12 1.97
CA VAL A 20 0.15 6.69 2.36
C VAL A 20 1.50 6.37 3.01
N GLU A 21 2.62 6.85 2.46
CA GLU A 21 3.95 6.70 3.06
C GLU A 21 3.99 7.23 4.50
N SER A 22 3.49 8.45 4.71
CA SER A 22 3.40 9.07 6.03
C SER A 22 2.54 8.25 6.99
N THR A 23 1.39 7.74 6.52
CA THR A 23 0.49 6.88 7.30
C THR A 23 1.18 5.57 7.71
N VAL A 24 1.94 4.92 6.82
CA VAL A 24 2.70 3.70 7.15
C VAL A 24 3.85 3.98 8.12
N GLN A 25 4.50 5.12 8.01
CA GLN A 25 5.53 5.55 8.98
C GLN A 25 4.91 5.77 10.37
N GLU A 26 3.76 6.43 10.46
CA GLU A 26 3.05 6.63 11.71
C GLU A 26 2.57 5.30 12.31
N LEU A 27 2.02 4.38 11.48
CA LEU A 27 1.68 3.02 11.89
C LEU A 27 2.89 2.30 12.52
N THR A 28 4.06 2.37 11.88
CA THR A 28 5.29 1.73 12.39
C THR A 28 5.69 2.30 13.75
N ARG A 29 5.49 3.61 13.98
CA ARG A 29 5.71 4.25 15.28
C ARG A 29 4.71 3.77 16.33
N MET A 30 3.43 3.61 15.97
CA MET A 30 2.41 3.05 16.87
C MET A 30 2.75 1.61 17.28
N LEU A 31 3.13 0.75 16.33
CA LEU A 31 3.56 -0.62 16.61
C LEU A 31 4.77 -0.69 17.55
N ARG A 32 5.65 0.32 17.49
CA ARG A 32 6.80 0.48 18.41
C ARG A 32 6.46 1.12 19.76
N LYS A 33 5.18 1.40 20.00
CA LYS A 33 4.70 2.12 21.20
C LYS A 33 5.35 3.51 21.39
N ASP A 34 5.74 4.19 20.28
CA ASP A 34 6.27 5.55 20.33
C ASP A 34 5.21 6.48 20.93
N PRO A 35 5.49 7.18 22.06
CA PRO A 35 4.51 8.05 22.72
C PRO A 35 4.11 9.26 21.87
N ALA A 36 4.90 9.61 20.85
CA ALA A 36 4.57 10.67 19.91
C ALA A 36 3.63 10.20 18.79
N ALA A 37 3.40 8.89 18.62
CA ALA A 37 2.47 8.36 17.63
C ALA A 37 1.01 8.57 18.07
N SER A 38 0.10 8.81 17.11
CA SER A 38 -1.27 9.21 17.40
C SER A 38 -2.29 8.60 16.44
N MET A 39 -3.32 7.97 16.99
CA MET A 39 -4.45 7.46 16.22
C MET A 39 -5.17 8.58 15.46
N ALA A 40 -5.29 9.77 16.05
CA ALA A 40 -5.93 10.92 15.41
C ALA A 40 -5.19 11.34 14.11
N ARG A 41 -3.84 11.30 14.09
CA ARG A 41 -3.08 11.55 12.85
C ARG A 41 -3.27 10.47 11.80
N MET A 42 -3.45 9.22 12.23
CA MET A 42 -3.77 8.13 11.32
C MET A 42 -5.11 8.35 10.62
N GLU A 43 -6.15 8.71 11.39
CA GLU A 43 -7.51 8.96 10.90
C GLU A 43 -7.56 10.18 9.97
N GLU A 44 -6.92 11.29 10.35
CA GLU A 44 -6.80 12.49 9.48
C GLU A 44 -6.09 12.17 8.15
N GLY A 45 -5.02 11.37 8.22
CA GLY A 45 -4.27 10.92 7.05
C GLY A 45 -5.13 10.08 6.10
N GLU A 46 -5.89 9.13 6.63
CA GLU A 46 -6.78 8.26 5.87
C GLU A 46 -7.91 9.05 5.21
N GLU A 47 -8.60 9.93 5.96
CA GLU A 47 -9.65 10.79 5.40
C GLU A 47 -9.15 11.66 4.25
N LYS A 48 -7.91 12.18 4.35
CA LYS A 48 -7.28 12.97 3.28
C LYS A 48 -7.02 12.10 2.05
N ILE A 49 -6.48 10.90 2.25
CA ILE A 49 -6.18 9.95 1.16
C ILE A 49 -7.47 9.54 0.44
N ASN A 50 -8.55 9.29 1.19
CA ASN A 50 -9.86 8.96 0.64
C ASN A 50 -10.42 10.08 -0.24
N ARG A 51 -10.36 11.35 0.22
CA ARG A 51 -10.74 12.52 -0.61
C ARG A 51 -9.90 12.61 -1.88
N GLN A 52 -8.58 12.47 -1.78
CA GLN A 52 -7.69 12.52 -2.94
C GLN A 52 -7.99 11.38 -3.94
N CYS A 53 -8.39 10.20 -3.48
CA CYS A 53 -8.80 9.11 -4.36
C CYS A 53 -10.01 9.52 -5.22
N MET A 54 -11.05 10.08 -4.60
CA MET A 54 -12.25 10.53 -5.30
C MET A 54 -11.93 11.66 -6.31
N GLU A 55 -11.11 12.64 -5.92
CA GLU A 55 -10.68 13.73 -6.80
C GLU A 55 -9.92 13.20 -8.03
N ILE A 56 -8.99 12.26 -7.84
CA ILE A 56 -8.24 11.64 -8.94
C ILE A 56 -9.17 10.84 -9.87
N GLU A 57 -10.15 10.11 -9.32
CA GLU A 57 -11.14 9.38 -10.12
C GLU A 57 -11.98 10.34 -10.97
N GLU A 58 -12.47 11.43 -10.37
CA GLU A 58 -13.26 12.46 -11.06
C GLU A 58 -12.46 13.13 -12.19
N HIS A 59 -11.22 13.58 -11.93
CA HIS A 59 -10.35 14.16 -12.96
C HIS A 59 -10.05 13.17 -14.11
N CYS A 60 -9.85 11.88 -13.80
CA CYS A 60 -9.69 10.86 -14.84
C CYS A 60 -10.94 10.70 -15.69
N LEU A 61 -12.14 10.72 -15.09
CA LEU A 61 -13.41 10.61 -15.79
C LEU A 61 -13.68 11.83 -16.66
N GLU A 62 -13.42 13.05 -16.16
CA GLU A 62 -13.52 14.28 -16.93
C GLU A 62 -12.68 14.22 -18.20
N LEU A 63 -11.41 13.81 -18.08
CA LEU A 63 -10.51 13.65 -19.22
C LEU A 63 -10.97 12.57 -20.22
N LEU A 64 -11.61 11.49 -19.74
CA LEU A 64 -12.13 10.44 -20.61
C LEU A 64 -13.38 10.87 -21.38
N VAL A 65 -14.20 11.75 -20.80
CA VAL A 65 -15.48 12.23 -21.37
C VAL A 65 -15.31 13.50 -22.21
N GLU A 66 -14.15 14.18 -22.11
CA GLU A 66 -13.88 15.42 -22.84
C GLU A 66 -14.11 15.24 -24.35
N LYS A 67 -15.09 15.99 -24.88
CA LYS A 67 -15.59 15.87 -26.26
C LYS A 67 -14.69 16.50 -27.32
N ASP A 68 -13.42 16.69 -27.05
CA ASP A 68 -12.47 17.14 -28.06
C ASP A 68 -12.38 16.12 -29.19
N LYS A 69 -12.48 16.59 -30.43
CA LYS A 69 -12.53 15.77 -31.66
C LYS A 69 -11.28 14.91 -31.93
N GLU A 70 -10.25 14.99 -31.09
CA GLU A 70 -9.07 14.15 -31.19
C GLU A 70 -9.29 12.82 -30.50
N VAL A 71 -9.16 11.75 -31.29
CA VAL A 71 -9.15 10.37 -30.76
C VAL A 71 -8.02 10.23 -29.73
N MET A 72 -8.35 9.86 -28.50
CA MET A 72 -7.34 9.57 -27.49
C MET A 72 -6.45 8.41 -27.96
N SER A 73 -5.13 8.59 -27.81
CA SER A 73 -4.22 7.48 -28.07
C SER A 73 -4.42 6.38 -27.02
N GLU A 74 -4.16 5.13 -27.44
CA GLU A 74 -4.23 3.96 -26.53
C GLU A 74 -3.38 4.18 -25.26
N ARG A 75 -2.22 4.83 -25.40
CA ARG A 75 -1.33 5.15 -24.28
C ARG A 75 -2.00 6.07 -23.25
N VAL A 76 -2.73 7.08 -23.69
CA VAL A 76 -3.45 8.01 -22.79
C VAL A 76 -4.56 7.26 -22.05
N ILE A 77 -5.40 6.49 -22.77
CA ILE A 77 -6.47 5.70 -22.16
C ILE A 77 -5.89 4.72 -21.13
N ARG A 78 -4.79 4.02 -21.49
CA ARG A 78 -4.10 3.10 -20.58
C ARG A 78 -3.59 3.79 -19.34
N SER A 79 -3.04 5.01 -19.45
CA SER A 79 -2.58 5.80 -18.32
C SER A 79 -3.74 6.18 -17.41
N LEU A 80 -4.83 6.73 -17.92
CA LEU A 80 -6.00 7.15 -17.13
C LEU A 80 -6.63 5.97 -16.38
N VAL A 81 -6.88 4.84 -17.07
CA VAL A 81 -7.42 3.63 -16.42
C VAL A 81 -6.47 3.09 -15.36
N SER A 82 -5.15 3.10 -15.60
CA SER A 82 -4.17 2.65 -14.62
C SER A 82 -4.09 3.61 -13.43
N THR A 83 -4.24 4.91 -13.63
CA THR A 83 -4.23 5.93 -12.57
C THR A 83 -5.37 5.71 -11.58
N ILE A 84 -6.61 5.48 -12.06
CA ILE A 84 -7.76 5.14 -11.20
C ILE A 84 -7.45 3.89 -10.35
N LEU A 85 -6.92 2.84 -10.97
CA LEU A 85 -6.60 1.60 -10.27
C LEU A 85 -5.45 1.76 -9.27
N ILE A 86 -4.49 2.65 -9.52
CA ILE A 86 -3.41 2.99 -8.60
C ILE A 86 -3.98 3.76 -7.41
N ALA A 87 -4.81 4.79 -7.64
CA ALA A 87 -5.44 5.57 -6.57
C ALA A 87 -6.26 4.67 -5.64
N THR A 88 -7.11 3.80 -6.19
CA THR A 88 -7.89 2.81 -5.40
C THR A 88 -6.99 1.88 -4.56
N LYS A 89 -5.80 1.50 -5.06
CA LYS A 89 -4.86 0.69 -4.28
C LYS A 89 -4.22 1.47 -3.14
N LEU A 90 -3.86 2.73 -3.37
CA LEU A 90 -3.30 3.61 -2.35
C LEU A 90 -4.32 3.89 -1.23
N GLU A 91 -5.60 4.12 -1.57
CA GLU A 91 -6.69 4.28 -0.59
C GLU A 91 -6.81 3.02 0.29
N ARG A 92 -6.90 1.82 -0.32
CA ARG A 92 -6.99 0.56 0.43
C ARG A 92 -5.79 0.31 1.34
N MET A 93 -4.60 0.78 0.99
CA MET A 93 -3.43 0.68 1.87
C MET A 93 -3.61 1.53 3.12
N ALA A 94 -4.16 2.74 3.00
CA ALA A 94 -4.47 3.59 4.16
C ALA A 94 -5.54 2.95 5.05
N ASP A 95 -6.63 2.39 4.49
CA ASP A 95 -7.64 1.64 5.24
C ASP A 95 -7.04 0.45 5.99
N HIS A 96 -6.15 -0.31 5.37
CA HIS A 96 -5.46 -1.42 6.05
C HIS A 96 -4.54 -0.92 7.17
N ALA A 97 -3.83 0.19 6.96
CA ALA A 97 -2.97 0.79 7.99
C ALA A 97 -3.77 1.22 9.22
N ILE A 98 -4.94 1.83 9.05
CA ILE A 98 -5.87 2.18 10.15
C ILE A 98 -6.29 0.94 10.95
N ARG A 99 -6.61 -0.17 10.27
CA ARG A 99 -7.01 -1.42 10.95
C ARG A 99 -5.89 -1.97 11.83
N VAL A 100 -4.66 -1.93 11.35
CA VAL A 100 -3.47 -2.35 12.14
C VAL A 100 -3.20 -1.36 13.27
N ALA A 101 -3.36 -0.06 13.04
CA ALA A 101 -3.16 0.98 14.05
C ALA A 101 -4.11 0.84 15.25
N LYS A 102 -5.39 0.51 15.02
CA LYS A 102 -6.36 0.23 16.08
C LYS A 102 -5.93 -0.93 16.98
N VAL A 103 -5.35 -1.97 16.39
CA VAL A 103 -4.82 -3.10 17.17
C VAL A 103 -3.55 -2.70 17.93
N ALA A 104 -2.67 -1.89 17.33
CA ALA A 104 -1.48 -1.37 18.00
C ALA A 104 -1.84 -0.48 19.20
N ASP A 105 -2.89 0.35 19.07
CA ASP A 105 -3.41 1.20 20.14
C ASP A 105 -3.98 0.35 21.28
N TRP A 106 -4.80 -0.65 20.96
CA TRP A 106 -5.31 -1.60 21.96
C TRP A 106 -4.18 -2.39 22.65
N ALA A 107 -3.17 -2.87 21.91
CA ALA A 107 -2.00 -3.54 22.50
C ALA A 107 -1.21 -2.63 23.45
N ARG A 108 -1.19 -1.32 23.19
CA ARG A 108 -0.57 -0.33 24.08
C ARG A 108 -1.39 -0.16 25.36
N GLU A 109 -2.72 -0.07 25.28
CA GLU A 109 -3.63 0.07 26.42
C GLU A 109 -3.58 -1.16 27.35
N GLU A 110 -3.52 -2.36 26.80
CA GLU A 110 -3.41 -3.63 27.52
C GLU A 110 -1.98 -4.00 27.94
N GLU A 111 -1.00 -3.13 27.65
CA GLU A 111 0.44 -3.37 27.91
C GLU A 111 1.00 -4.66 27.27
N ILE A 112 0.35 -5.16 26.20
CA ILE A 112 0.77 -6.36 25.47
C ILE A 112 1.83 -6.01 24.43
N ASP A 113 2.91 -6.80 24.37
CA ASP A 113 4.00 -6.55 23.43
C ASP A 113 3.61 -6.94 22.00
N VAL A 114 3.95 -6.02 21.07
CA VAL A 114 3.78 -6.24 19.63
C VAL A 114 4.92 -7.13 19.14
N PRO A 115 4.64 -8.18 18.34
CA PRO A 115 5.69 -9.02 17.76
C PRO A 115 6.66 -8.21 16.88
N ASP A 116 7.96 -8.47 17.03
CA ASP A 116 9.01 -7.78 16.25
C ASP A 116 8.82 -7.99 14.74
N GLU A 117 8.39 -9.17 14.32
CA GLU A 117 8.12 -9.46 12.90
C GLU A 117 6.98 -8.60 12.35
N LEU A 118 5.98 -8.23 13.15
CA LEU A 118 4.92 -7.33 12.72
C LEU A 118 5.46 -5.92 12.47
N ILE A 119 6.38 -5.48 13.33
CA ILE A 119 7.10 -4.21 13.16
C ILE A 119 7.96 -4.26 11.89
N GLU A 120 8.69 -5.35 11.67
CA GLU A 120 9.52 -5.56 10.49
C GLU A 120 8.69 -5.59 9.20
N MET A 121 7.52 -6.26 9.20
CA MET A 121 6.57 -6.23 8.08
C MET A 121 6.14 -4.80 7.75
N SER A 122 5.75 -4.01 8.75
CA SER A 122 5.35 -2.61 8.56
C SER A 122 6.48 -1.76 7.96
N GLN A 123 7.71 -1.94 8.42
CA GLN A 123 8.89 -1.26 7.86
C GLN A 123 9.17 -1.67 6.42
N THR A 124 9.03 -2.96 6.12
CA THR A 124 9.24 -3.48 4.77
C THR A 124 8.20 -2.92 3.81
N VAL A 125 6.92 -2.90 4.21
CA VAL A 125 5.85 -2.25 3.46
C VAL A 125 6.15 -0.76 3.25
N GLY A 126 6.62 -0.04 4.27
CA GLY A 126 7.01 1.37 4.15
C GLY A 126 8.09 1.60 3.09
N ARG A 127 9.12 0.73 3.03
CA ARG A 127 10.15 0.77 1.97
C ARG A 127 9.55 0.49 0.59
N MET A 128 8.65 -0.51 0.49
CA MET A 128 7.98 -0.84 -0.76
C MET A 128 7.12 0.32 -1.28
N VAL A 129 6.45 1.07 -0.40
CA VAL A 129 5.70 2.28 -0.79
C VAL A 129 6.64 3.31 -1.42
N GLN A 130 7.76 3.63 -0.77
CA GLN A 130 8.75 4.58 -1.30
C GLN A 130 9.28 4.17 -2.67
N GLU A 131 9.67 2.92 -2.82
CA GLU A 131 10.16 2.37 -4.09
C GLU A 131 9.08 2.41 -5.18
N THR A 132 7.84 2.07 -4.82
CA THR A 132 6.70 2.11 -5.74
C THR A 132 6.44 3.54 -6.25
N LEU A 133 6.50 4.54 -5.36
CA LEU A 133 6.36 5.94 -5.73
C LEU A 133 7.51 6.42 -6.64
N LEU A 134 8.74 5.98 -6.36
CA LEU A 134 9.88 6.28 -7.22
C LEU A 134 9.71 5.66 -8.62
N VAL A 135 9.26 4.42 -8.70
CA VAL A 135 8.96 3.74 -9.97
C VAL A 135 7.86 4.48 -10.73
N PHE A 136 6.81 4.91 -10.04
CA PHE A 136 5.73 5.69 -10.66
C PHE A 136 6.21 7.06 -11.13
N LEU A 137 7.07 7.73 -10.36
CA LEU A 137 7.65 9.03 -10.73
C LEU A 137 8.53 8.94 -11.99
N THR A 138 9.37 7.89 -12.07
CA THR A 138 10.40 7.74 -13.11
C THR A 138 9.97 6.94 -14.31
N ASP A 139 8.76 6.33 -14.30
CA ASP A 139 8.26 5.41 -15.32
C ASP A 139 9.28 4.28 -15.66
N ALA A 140 10.04 3.80 -14.65
CA ALA A 140 11.15 2.85 -14.83
C ALA A 140 10.67 1.38 -14.77
N PRO A 141 10.52 0.68 -15.92
CA PRO A 141 9.98 -0.68 -15.96
C PRO A 141 10.87 -1.71 -15.25
N ASP A 142 12.19 -1.56 -15.31
CA ASP A 142 13.11 -2.50 -14.65
C ASP A 142 12.98 -2.42 -13.12
N LYS A 143 12.87 -1.21 -12.56
CA LYS A 143 12.63 -1.01 -11.12
C LYS A 143 11.26 -1.50 -10.68
N ALA A 144 10.27 -1.49 -11.57
CA ALA A 144 8.96 -2.08 -11.26
C ALA A 144 9.06 -3.60 -11.00
N ILE A 145 9.94 -4.30 -11.69
CA ILE A 145 10.21 -5.73 -11.47
C ILE A 145 10.83 -5.96 -10.08
N GLU A 146 11.77 -5.10 -9.66
CA GLU A 146 12.41 -5.18 -8.35
C GLU A 146 11.38 -5.02 -7.20
N VAL A 147 10.45 -4.06 -7.31
CA VAL A 147 9.37 -3.87 -6.33
C VAL A 147 8.49 -5.13 -6.23
N VAL A 148 8.13 -5.73 -7.37
CA VAL A 148 7.33 -6.97 -7.38
C VAL A 148 8.06 -8.13 -6.71
N GLN A 149 9.38 -8.23 -6.86
CA GLN A 149 10.19 -9.28 -6.23
C GLN A 149 10.33 -9.07 -4.71
N ARG A 150 10.33 -7.81 -4.25
CA ARG A 150 10.44 -7.47 -2.84
C ARG A 150 9.23 -7.91 -2.01
N ASP A 151 8.08 -8.09 -2.62
CA ASP A 151 6.85 -8.59 -2.00
C ASP A 151 7.06 -9.96 -1.32
N ASN A 152 7.93 -10.81 -1.90
CA ASN A 152 8.28 -12.10 -1.29
C ASN A 152 8.81 -11.98 0.15
N ALA A 153 9.42 -10.84 0.52
CA ALA A 153 9.92 -10.63 1.89
C ALA A 153 8.77 -10.40 2.88
N VAL A 154 7.71 -9.70 2.45
CA VAL A 154 6.50 -9.50 3.27
C VAL A 154 5.74 -10.82 3.42
N ASP A 155 5.59 -11.58 2.32
CA ASP A 155 4.98 -12.92 2.30
C ASP A 155 5.69 -13.88 3.26
N TYR A 156 7.02 -13.89 3.22
CA TYR A 156 7.82 -14.73 4.14
C TYR A 156 7.58 -14.37 5.61
N LEU A 157 7.61 -13.09 5.96
CA LEU A 157 7.35 -12.63 7.33
C LEU A 157 5.91 -12.95 7.76
N HIS A 158 4.93 -12.79 6.85
CA HIS A 158 3.54 -13.18 7.08
C HIS A 158 3.44 -14.67 7.44
N ASP A 159 4.08 -15.54 6.66
CA ASP A 159 4.04 -16.99 6.86
C ASP A 159 4.70 -17.41 8.19
N VAL A 160 5.86 -16.83 8.52
CA VAL A 160 6.60 -17.12 9.75
C VAL A 160 5.78 -16.70 10.96
N LEU A 161 5.33 -15.44 10.98
CA LEU A 161 4.60 -14.91 12.13
C LEU A 161 3.24 -15.58 12.30
N SER A 162 2.51 -15.84 11.20
CA SER A 162 1.22 -16.52 11.26
C SER A 162 1.33 -17.92 11.85
N LYS A 163 2.33 -18.72 11.46
CA LYS A 163 2.60 -20.04 12.04
C LYS A 163 2.92 -19.95 13.53
N ARG A 164 3.75 -18.98 13.94
CA ARG A 164 4.10 -18.76 15.36
C ARG A 164 2.88 -18.36 16.20
N LEU A 165 2.05 -17.45 15.71
CA LEU A 165 0.85 -17.01 16.41
C LEU A 165 -0.17 -18.12 16.58
N LEU A 166 -0.37 -18.96 15.55
CA LEU A 166 -1.30 -20.09 15.56
C LEU A 166 -0.82 -21.21 16.49
N SER A 167 0.47 -21.51 16.55
CA SER A 167 1.00 -22.57 17.41
C SER A 167 0.83 -22.28 18.92
N ASN A 168 0.66 -21.03 19.29
CA ASN A 168 0.56 -20.57 20.67
C ASN A 168 -0.88 -20.24 21.12
N LEU A 169 -1.90 -20.68 20.38
CA LEU A 169 -3.33 -20.42 20.71
C LEU A 169 -3.92 -21.33 21.78
N GLY A 170 -3.11 -22.10 22.49
CA GLY A 170 -3.55 -23.23 23.32
C GLY A 170 -4.36 -22.93 24.58
N ASP A 171 -4.43 -21.69 25.12
CA ASP A 171 -5.25 -21.29 26.28
C ASP A 171 -6.10 -20.06 25.94
N GLN A 172 -7.40 -20.25 25.83
CA GLN A 172 -8.25 -19.48 24.91
C GLN A 172 -9.00 -18.28 25.49
N ASP A 173 -9.00 -18.03 26.79
CA ASP A 173 -9.82 -16.99 27.39
C ASP A 173 -9.02 -15.82 28.03
N THR A 174 -7.81 -15.60 27.59
CA THR A 174 -6.97 -14.51 28.11
C THR A 174 -6.91 -13.33 27.12
N PRO A 175 -6.77 -12.08 27.59
CA PRO A 175 -6.52 -10.92 26.70
C PRO A 175 -5.37 -11.16 25.73
N GLN A 176 -4.33 -11.91 26.14
CA GLN A 176 -3.20 -12.28 25.31
C GLN A 176 -3.59 -13.18 24.13
N ALA A 177 -4.51 -14.13 24.33
CA ALA A 177 -4.98 -15.01 23.26
C ALA A 177 -5.80 -14.22 22.23
N GLN A 178 -6.68 -13.32 22.71
CA GLN A 178 -7.44 -12.43 21.84
C GLN A 178 -6.52 -11.51 21.04
N MET A 179 -5.49 -10.94 21.68
CA MET A 179 -4.52 -10.08 21.02
C MET A 179 -3.71 -10.84 19.95
N ARG A 180 -3.31 -12.10 20.20
CA ARG A 180 -2.63 -12.94 19.18
C ARG A 180 -3.49 -13.13 17.93
N MET A 181 -4.80 -13.32 18.10
CA MET A 181 -5.72 -13.38 16.98
C MET A 181 -5.77 -12.06 16.21
N GLN A 182 -5.77 -10.91 16.90
CA GLN A 182 -5.72 -9.61 16.24
C GLN A 182 -4.39 -9.39 15.51
N PHE A 183 -3.26 -9.79 16.09
CA PHE A 183 -1.98 -9.74 15.39
C PHE A 183 -1.97 -10.61 14.13
N LEU A 184 -2.64 -11.77 14.15
CA LEU A 184 -2.79 -12.59 12.94
C LEU A 184 -3.56 -11.88 11.84
N PHE A 185 -4.62 -11.10 12.16
CA PHE A 185 -5.28 -10.25 11.17
C PHE A 185 -4.38 -9.11 10.70
N CYS A 186 -3.57 -8.52 11.60
CA CYS A 186 -2.61 -7.49 11.23
C CYS A 186 -1.59 -7.99 10.20
N THR A 187 -1.08 -9.23 10.34
CA THR A 187 -0.15 -9.79 9.34
C THR A 187 -0.78 -9.82 7.96
N ARG A 188 -2.08 -10.19 7.90
CA ARG A 188 -2.83 -10.25 6.64
C ARG A 188 -3.06 -8.87 6.02
N PHE A 189 -3.29 -7.83 6.84
CA PHE A 189 -3.42 -6.46 6.32
C PHE A 189 -2.09 -5.94 5.78
N LEU A 190 -0.97 -6.21 6.45
CA LEU A 190 0.35 -5.80 5.98
C LEU A 190 0.77 -6.55 4.69
N GLU A 191 0.48 -7.84 4.60
CA GLU A 191 0.69 -8.62 3.36
C GLU A 191 -0.10 -8.01 2.20
N ARG A 192 -1.40 -7.67 2.39
CA ARG A 192 -2.20 -7.01 1.35
C ARG A 192 -1.66 -5.64 0.95
N MET A 193 -0.98 -4.94 1.85
CA MET A 193 -0.32 -3.67 1.51
C MET A 193 0.92 -3.91 0.64
N GLY A 194 1.71 -4.96 0.90
CA GLY A 194 2.78 -5.41 0.01
C GLY A 194 2.27 -5.77 -1.39
N ASP A 195 1.25 -6.62 -1.46
CA ASP A 195 0.52 -6.98 -2.67
C ASP A 195 0.04 -5.74 -3.46
N ALA A 196 -0.43 -4.71 -2.77
CA ALA A 196 -0.85 -3.47 -3.39
C ALA A 196 0.33 -2.73 -4.04
N CYS A 197 1.50 -2.65 -3.37
CA CYS A 197 2.73 -2.09 -3.93
C CYS A 197 3.15 -2.84 -5.20
N ALA A 198 3.20 -4.19 -5.14
CA ALA A 198 3.51 -5.03 -6.30
C ALA A 198 2.50 -4.84 -7.45
N SER A 199 1.21 -4.70 -7.12
CA SER A 199 0.15 -4.44 -8.10
C SER A 199 0.31 -3.07 -8.76
N ILE A 200 0.65 -2.02 -8.01
CA ILE A 200 0.93 -0.68 -8.55
C ILE A 200 2.16 -0.73 -9.47
N ALA A 201 3.25 -1.38 -9.05
CA ALA A 201 4.45 -1.53 -9.87
C ALA A 201 4.15 -2.24 -11.21
N LYS A 202 3.33 -3.31 -11.20
CA LYS A 202 2.83 -3.98 -12.42
C LYS A 202 2.04 -3.03 -13.32
N ARG A 203 1.28 -2.07 -12.76
CA ARG A 203 0.56 -1.04 -13.52
C ARG A 203 1.50 -0.03 -14.15
N VAL A 204 2.53 0.42 -13.42
CA VAL A 204 3.54 1.33 -13.96
C VAL A 204 4.29 0.67 -15.11
N TYR A 205 4.70 -0.60 -14.96
CA TYR A 205 5.29 -1.37 -16.04
C TYR A 205 4.37 -1.40 -17.28
N PHE A 206 3.07 -1.63 -17.09
CA PHE A 206 2.10 -1.64 -18.18
C PHE A 206 1.91 -0.26 -18.83
N ILE A 207 1.91 0.81 -18.06
CA ILE A 207 1.85 2.19 -18.60
C ILE A 207 3.06 2.44 -19.50
N ALA A 208 4.25 2.12 -19.01
CA ALA A 208 5.52 2.41 -19.70
C ALA A 208 5.70 1.57 -20.98
N THR A 209 5.41 0.26 -20.93
CA THR A 209 5.75 -0.69 -21.99
C THR A 209 4.57 -1.10 -22.89
N GLY A 210 3.34 -0.92 -22.43
CA GLY A 210 2.14 -1.47 -23.09
C GLY A 210 1.93 -2.98 -22.84
N ASN A 211 2.88 -3.64 -22.18
CA ASN A 211 2.83 -5.08 -21.93
C ASN A 211 2.53 -5.38 -20.46
N ARG A 212 1.84 -6.48 -20.19
CA ARG A 212 1.64 -6.95 -18.82
C ARG A 212 2.86 -7.71 -18.34
N LEU A 213 3.33 -7.42 -17.13
CA LEU A 213 4.40 -8.18 -16.50
C LEU A 213 3.91 -9.62 -16.23
N LYS A 214 4.61 -10.62 -16.78
CA LYS A 214 4.27 -12.04 -16.63
C LYS A 214 4.74 -12.55 -15.26
N ALA A 215 3.97 -13.43 -14.64
CA ALA A 215 4.27 -14.02 -13.33
C ALA A 215 5.61 -14.81 -13.30
N ALA A 216 6.08 -15.30 -14.44
CA ALA A 216 7.37 -16.02 -14.56
C ALA A 216 8.60 -15.12 -14.33
N ALA A 217 8.50 -13.81 -14.57
CA ALA A 217 9.60 -12.86 -14.33
C ALA A 217 9.79 -12.52 -12.84
N THR A 218 8.90 -12.99 -11.96
CA THR A 218 8.91 -12.68 -10.53
C THR A 218 9.46 -13.82 -9.65
N LYS A 219 9.71 -15.01 -10.22
CA LYS A 219 10.36 -16.11 -9.50
C LYS A 219 11.87 -16.02 -9.72
N VAL A 220 12.58 -15.63 -8.67
CA VAL A 220 14.03 -15.89 -8.60
C VAL A 220 14.19 -17.40 -8.54
N GLU A 221 14.91 -17.98 -9.52
CA GLU A 221 15.34 -19.38 -9.43
C GLU A 221 16.13 -19.54 -8.13
N SER A 222 15.59 -20.29 -7.18
CA SER A 222 16.22 -20.68 -5.92
C SER A 222 17.19 -21.81 -6.13
#